data_551f258ed02746b4b433fe63e9b5d722
#
_entry.id   551f258ed02746b4b433fe63e9b5d722
#
_cell.length_a   1.000
_cell.length_b   1.000
_cell.length_c   1.000
_cell.angle_alpha   90.00
_cell.angle_beta   90.00
_cell.angle_gamma   90.00
#
_symmetry.space_group_name_H-M   'P 1'
#
loop_
_entity.id
_entity.type
_entity.pdbx_description
1 polymer ?
#
loop_
_entity_poly.entity_id
_entity_poly.type
_entity_poly.pdbx_seq_one_letter_code
_entity_poly.pdbx_strand_id
1 'polypeptide(L)'
;MEAQKPKIALYVQRSFGEKLTATFDFIKENWKPLMKFTTYLMLPLCLLQGLSLNGLMSGTMALGDMTGGSFDSSLVGASIMALVTYYSLYAVLYLLGTVMLTSLVYALVRTYNEREKRLEGVTLGMLKPLLFRNVRRVFLIMIVGVLLVLFVGLIVGFIATVIPFMAIEFLFVLLVVVVSVPLAIWAPVYLFEDIYIIDALKKAYRLGFATWGGIVLISIVMGFIAAILQGVTMIPWYIGTIVKYIFAMTDAGGGATVSAAYSFVLYLLAVVQAFGVYMSMIFSLLGLAYQYGHASEKIDYVMVESDIDNFDKL
;
A
#
# COMPACT_ATOMS: atom_id res chain seq x y z
N MET A 1 -39.51 -8.83 3.79
CA MET A 1 -38.19 -9.45 3.52
C MET A 1 -37.51 -8.58 2.48
N GLU A 2 -36.54 -7.74 2.85
CA GLU A 2 -35.70 -7.04 1.87
C GLU A 2 -34.87 -8.11 1.16
N ALA A 3 -35.02 -8.21 -0.15
CA ALA A 3 -34.22 -9.10 -0.99
C ALA A 3 -32.73 -8.73 -0.76
N GLN A 4 -31.95 -9.63 -0.15
CA GLN A 4 -30.51 -9.40 0.00
C GLN A 4 -29.92 -9.16 -1.38
N LYS A 5 -29.19 -8.05 -1.55
CA LYS A 5 -28.48 -7.77 -2.80
C LYS A 5 -27.60 -8.96 -3.16
N PRO A 6 -27.46 -9.29 -4.45
CA PRO A 6 -26.60 -10.39 -4.87
C PRO A 6 -25.15 -10.15 -4.38
N LYS A 7 -24.44 -11.24 -4.08
CA LYS A 7 -23.06 -11.20 -3.62
C LYS A 7 -22.14 -10.65 -4.71
N ILE A 8 -21.18 -9.80 -4.34
CA ILE A 8 -20.18 -9.28 -5.26
C ILE A 8 -19.12 -10.37 -5.49
N ALA A 9 -19.35 -11.24 -6.47
CA ALA A 9 -18.45 -12.36 -6.75
C ALA A 9 -17.07 -11.85 -7.18
N LEU A 10 -15.99 -12.57 -6.82
CA LEU A 10 -14.63 -12.20 -7.20
C LEU A 10 -14.35 -12.56 -8.66
N TYR A 11 -14.58 -13.80 -9.03
CA TYR A 11 -14.29 -14.37 -10.36
C TYR A 11 -15.44 -14.12 -11.33
N VAL A 12 -15.41 -12.98 -12.00
CA VAL A 12 -16.39 -12.60 -13.04
C VAL A 12 -15.67 -11.75 -14.08
N GLN A 13 -15.97 -11.99 -15.36
CA GLN A 13 -15.50 -11.10 -16.42
C GLN A 13 -16.24 -9.75 -16.32
N ARG A 14 -15.49 -8.67 -16.14
CA ARG A 14 -16.02 -7.32 -15.95
C ARG A 14 -15.40 -6.33 -16.91
N SER A 15 -16.21 -5.41 -17.40
CA SER A 15 -15.72 -4.19 -18.03
C SER A 15 -14.94 -3.33 -16.99
N PHE A 16 -14.25 -2.30 -17.46
CA PHE A 16 -13.50 -1.41 -16.56
C PHE A 16 -14.43 -0.75 -15.52
N GLY A 17 -15.56 -0.18 -15.96
CA GLY A 17 -16.53 0.47 -15.07
C GLY A 17 -17.10 -0.49 -14.02
N GLU A 18 -17.43 -1.72 -14.41
CA GLU A 18 -17.94 -2.73 -13.48
C GLU A 18 -16.91 -3.15 -12.43
N LYS A 19 -15.61 -3.15 -12.75
CA LYS A 19 -14.54 -3.38 -11.74
C LYS A 19 -14.48 -2.27 -10.72
N LEU A 20 -14.58 -1.01 -11.17
CA LEU A 20 -14.67 0.14 -10.27
C LEU A 20 -15.91 0.03 -9.38
N THR A 21 -17.07 -0.20 -9.97
CA THR A 21 -18.35 -0.36 -9.25
C THR A 21 -18.24 -1.47 -8.21
N ALA A 22 -17.73 -2.66 -8.59
CA ALA A 22 -17.55 -3.78 -7.67
C ALA A 22 -16.62 -3.42 -6.48
N THR A 23 -15.56 -2.65 -6.73
CA THR A 23 -14.65 -2.17 -5.69
C THR A 23 -15.36 -1.24 -4.71
N PHE A 24 -16.11 -0.25 -5.21
CA PHE A 24 -16.85 0.68 -4.36
C PHE A 24 -18.02 0.02 -3.64
N ASP A 25 -18.73 -0.87 -4.29
CA ASP A 25 -19.84 -1.60 -3.69
C ASP A 25 -19.33 -2.51 -2.56
N PHE A 26 -18.17 -3.17 -2.74
CA PHE A 26 -17.55 -3.95 -1.67
C PHE A 26 -17.19 -3.07 -0.47
N ILE A 27 -16.58 -1.90 -0.69
CA ILE A 27 -16.24 -0.96 0.38
C ILE A 27 -17.50 -0.47 1.08
N LYS A 28 -18.53 -0.08 0.33
CA LYS A 28 -19.79 0.43 0.84
C LYS A 28 -20.54 -0.61 1.68
N GLU A 29 -20.60 -1.84 1.20
CA GLU A 29 -21.27 -2.95 1.89
C GLU A 29 -20.51 -3.34 3.17
N ASN A 30 -19.18 -3.36 3.11
CA ASN A 30 -18.33 -3.87 4.18
C ASN A 30 -17.56 -2.78 4.94
N TRP A 31 -18.04 -1.53 4.91
CA TRP A 31 -17.36 -0.40 5.55
C TRP A 31 -17.06 -0.64 7.03
N LYS A 32 -18.06 -1.13 7.78
CA LYS A 32 -17.91 -1.36 9.23
C LYS A 32 -16.83 -2.38 9.57
N PRO A 33 -16.82 -3.62 9.01
CA PRO A 33 -15.74 -4.56 9.27
C PRO A 33 -14.38 -4.09 8.72
N LEU A 34 -14.32 -3.44 7.56
CA LEU A 34 -13.09 -2.87 7.02
C LEU A 34 -12.48 -1.86 8.00
N MET A 35 -13.25 -0.85 8.43
CA MET A 35 -12.78 0.16 9.38
C MET A 35 -12.39 -0.47 10.71
N LYS A 36 -13.22 -1.33 11.26
CA LYS A 36 -12.96 -1.99 12.55
C LYS A 36 -11.62 -2.73 12.56
N PHE A 37 -11.40 -3.62 11.60
CA PHE A 37 -10.20 -4.45 11.59
C PHE A 37 -8.96 -3.65 11.17
N THR A 38 -9.09 -2.70 10.24
CA THR A 38 -7.99 -1.81 9.87
C THR A 38 -7.57 -0.95 11.06
N THR A 39 -8.51 -0.37 11.80
CA THR A 39 -8.19 0.43 12.99
C THR A 39 -7.46 -0.42 14.04
N TYR A 40 -7.96 -1.61 14.37
CA TYR A 40 -7.31 -2.48 15.36
C TYR A 40 -5.87 -2.86 15.00
N LEU A 41 -5.60 -3.10 13.71
CA LEU A 41 -4.27 -3.51 13.28
C LEU A 41 -3.34 -2.33 13.00
N MET A 42 -3.85 -1.25 12.40
CA MET A 42 -3.00 -0.15 11.93
C MET A 42 -2.79 0.94 12.99
N LEU A 43 -3.74 1.17 13.89
CA LEU A 43 -3.62 2.26 14.87
C LEU A 43 -2.35 2.18 15.72
N PRO A 44 -1.94 1.01 16.28
CA PRO A 44 -0.69 0.92 17.03
C PRO A 44 0.55 1.29 16.19
N LEU A 45 0.57 0.89 14.92
CA LEU A 45 1.66 1.24 13.99
C LEU A 45 1.63 2.74 13.66
N CYS A 46 0.45 3.33 13.44
CA CYS A 46 0.30 4.76 13.15
C CYS A 46 0.76 5.63 14.32
N LEU A 47 0.55 5.19 15.56
CA LEU A 47 1.07 5.90 16.74
C LEU A 47 2.60 5.95 16.72
N LEU A 48 3.28 4.86 16.40
CA LEU A 48 4.73 4.83 16.27
C LEU A 48 5.23 5.62 15.04
N GLN A 49 4.51 5.53 13.93
CA GLN A 49 4.82 6.29 12.71
C GLN A 49 4.68 7.80 12.92
N GLY A 50 3.67 8.24 13.68
CA GLY A 50 3.50 9.65 14.02
C GLY A 50 4.70 10.24 14.78
N LEU A 51 5.30 9.45 15.67
CA LEU A 51 6.56 9.85 16.36
C LEU A 51 7.71 9.98 15.35
N SER A 52 7.85 8.98 14.45
CA SER A 52 8.92 9.01 13.45
C SER A 52 8.78 10.18 12.48
N LEU A 53 7.56 10.50 12.02
CA LEU A 53 7.28 11.63 11.13
C LEU A 53 7.65 12.97 11.76
N ASN A 54 7.28 13.18 13.02
CA ASN A 54 7.66 14.40 13.75
C ASN A 54 9.17 14.49 13.98
N GLY A 55 9.83 13.36 14.24
CA GLY A 55 11.29 13.29 14.36
C GLY A 55 12.01 13.61 13.04
N LEU A 56 11.52 13.09 11.92
CA LEU A 56 12.01 13.41 10.58
C LEU A 56 11.94 14.90 10.31
N MET A 57 10.80 15.52 10.61
CA MET A 57 10.62 16.96 10.36
C MET A 57 11.53 17.82 11.23
N SER A 58 11.71 17.46 12.49
CA SER A 58 12.64 18.17 13.38
C SER A 58 14.09 18.04 12.91
N GLY A 59 14.49 16.86 12.40
CA GLY A 59 15.83 16.65 11.86
C GLY A 59 16.10 17.42 10.55
N THR A 60 15.10 17.52 9.65
CA THR A 60 15.23 18.33 8.42
C THR A 60 15.34 19.81 8.72
N MET A 61 14.60 20.31 9.70
CA MET A 61 14.70 21.71 10.15
C MET A 61 16.09 22.02 10.73
N ALA A 62 16.61 21.14 11.60
CA ALA A 62 17.94 21.31 12.17
C ALA A 62 19.04 21.39 11.10
N LEU A 63 18.92 20.62 10.00
CA LEU A 63 19.84 20.74 8.87
C LEU A 63 19.65 22.05 8.08
N GLY A 64 18.41 22.53 7.94
CA GLY A 64 18.10 23.79 7.26
C GLY A 64 18.72 24.99 7.97
N ASP A 65 18.64 25.02 9.31
CA ASP A 65 19.22 26.10 10.12
C ASP A 65 20.75 26.16 10.01
N MET A 66 21.43 25.03 9.80
CA MET A 66 22.88 24.93 9.65
C MET A 66 23.40 25.48 8.31
N THR A 67 22.56 25.54 7.27
CA THR A 67 22.97 26.11 5.97
C THR A 67 23.11 27.64 5.99
N GLY A 68 22.53 28.29 6.99
CA GLY A 68 22.59 29.77 7.18
C GLY A 68 23.67 30.28 8.14
N GLY A 69 24.40 29.41 8.85
CA GLY A 69 25.37 29.77 9.91
C GLY A 69 26.69 29.01 9.86
N SER A 70 27.46 29.08 10.92
CA SER A 70 28.76 28.40 11.07
C SER A 70 28.63 26.87 10.93
N PHE A 71 29.37 26.27 10.02
CA PHE A 71 29.42 24.84 9.75
C PHE A 71 30.11 24.10 10.90
N ASP A 72 29.36 23.59 11.87
CA ASP A 72 29.88 22.64 12.87
C ASP A 72 29.64 21.20 12.38
N SER A 73 30.71 20.53 11.95
CA SER A 73 30.66 19.18 11.40
C SER A 73 30.09 18.14 12.36
N SER A 74 30.23 18.37 13.69
CA SER A 74 29.70 17.44 14.70
C SER A 74 28.18 17.53 14.81
N LEU A 75 27.61 18.74 14.72
CA LEU A 75 26.15 18.97 14.72
C LEU A 75 25.51 18.48 13.45
N VAL A 76 26.15 18.68 12.29
CA VAL A 76 25.70 18.15 11.00
C VAL A 76 25.63 16.61 11.04
N GLY A 77 26.68 15.97 11.57
CA GLY A 77 26.73 14.50 11.70
C GLY A 77 25.60 13.96 12.60
N ALA A 78 25.34 14.61 13.74
CA ALA A 78 24.26 14.23 14.65
C ALA A 78 22.87 14.38 14.00
N SER A 79 22.64 15.46 13.26
CA SER A 79 21.37 15.70 12.56
C SER A 79 21.13 14.69 11.42
N ILE A 80 22.15 14.36 10.65
CA ILE A 80 22.08 13.30 9.61
C ILE A 80 21.77 11.95 10.26
N MET A 81 22.44 11.59 11.35
CA MET A 81 22.20 10.33 12.06
C MET A 81 20.76 10.25 12.58
N ALA A 82 20.24 11.34 13.15
CA ALA A 82 18.85 11.42 13.59
C ALA A 82 17.87 11.21 12.42
N LEU A 83 18.10 11.88 11.28
CA LEU A 83 17.29 11.70 10.07
C LEU A 83 17.30 10.27 9.56
N VAL A 84 18.48 9.66 9.45
CA VAL A 84 18.62 8.25 9.01
C VAL A 84 17.86 7.33 9.96
N THR A 85 17.96 7.57 11.27
CA THR A 85 17.27 6.76 12.29
C THR A 85 15.75 6.87 12.15
N TYR A 86 15.20 8.09 12.10
CA TYR A 86 13.75 8.29 11.98
C TYR A 86 13.21 7.82 10.63
N TYR A 87 13.95 8.05 9.53
CA TYR A 87 13.56 7.57 8.21
C TYR A 87 13.54 6.04 8.16
N SER A 88 14.58 5.38 8.69
CA SER A 88 14.64 3.92 8.75
C SER A 88 13.51 3.34 9.60
N LEU A 89 13.23 3.94 10.76
CA LEU A 89 12.13 3.53 11.62
C LEU A 89 10.78 3.69 10.91
N TYR A 90 10.55 4.85 10.27
CA TYR A 90 9.32 5.08 9.50
C TYR A 90 9.17 4.07 8.35
N ALA A 91 10.24 3.82 7.60
CA ALA A 91 10.23 2.87 6.49
C ALA A 91 9.92 1.43 6.95
N VAL A 92 10.54 0.97 8.04
CA VAL A 92 10.25 -0.35 8.61
C VAL A 92 8.80 -0.46 9.06
N LEU A 93 8.30 0.53 9.79
CA LEU A 93 6.90 0.55 10.24
C LEU A 93 5.91 0.62 9.07
N TYR A 94 6.24 1.38 8.02
CA TYR A 94 5.44 1.46 6.80
C TYR A 94 5.38 0.13 6.06
N LEU A 95 6.51 -0.56 5.91
CA LEU A 95 6.57 -1.89 5.30
C LEU A 95 5.78 -2.91 6.10
N LEU A 96 5.92 -2.94 7.43
CA LEU A 96 5.13 -3.81 8.31
C LEU A 96 3.63 -3.54 8.16
N GLY A 97 3.23 -2.26 8.16
CA GLY A 97 1.84 -1.87 7.97
C GLY A 97 1.30 -2.26 6.60
N THR A 98 2.08 -2.11 5.54
CA THR A 98 1.72 -2.54 4.18
C THR A 98 1.49 -4.07 4.12
N VAL A 99 2.39 -4.85 4.72
CA VAL A 99 2.24 -6.31 4.81
C VAL A 99 0.98 -6.70 5.56
N MET A 100 0.74 -6.08 6.73
CA MET A 100 -0.43 -6.37 7.55
C MET A 100 -1.73 -5.96 6.87
N LEU A 101 -1.78 -4.77 6.27
CA LEU A 101 -2.97 -4.27 5.57
C LEU A 101 -3.32 -5.12 4.34
N THR A 102 -2.32 -5.42 3.50
CA THR A 102 -2.51 -6.28 2.32
C THR A 102 -3.04 -7.64 2.73
N SER A 103 -2.46 -8.22 3.78
CA SER A 103 -2.88 -9.50 4.34
C SER A 103 -4.32 -9.46 4.87
N LEU A 104 -4.71 -8.38 5.54
CA LEU A 104 -6.05 -8.17 6.07
C LEU A 104 -7.08 -8.02 4.94
N VAL A 105 -6.83 -7.12 3.98
CA VAL A 105 -7.78 -6.83 2.90
C VAL A 105 -8.07 -8.09 2.09
N TYR A 106 -7.03 -8.84 1.71
CA TYR A 106 -7.25 -10.08 0.95
C TYR A 106 -7.83 -11.21 1.79
N ALA A 107 -7.57 -11.25 3.11
CA ALA A 107 -8.28 -12.17 4.00
C ALA A 107 -9.78 -11.84 4.08
N LEU A 108 -10.14 -10.55 4.13
CA LEU A 108 -11.55 -10.12 4.14
C LEU A 108 -12.24 -10.43 2.81
N VAL A 109 -11.59 -10.17 1.67
CA VAL A 109 -12.13 -10.49 0.34
C VAL A 109 -12.35 -12.00 0.21
N ARG A 110 -11.39 -12.82 0.62
CA ARG A 110 -11.51 -14.28 0.60
C ARG A 110 -12.65 -14.74 1.50
N THR A 111 -12.70 -14.30 2.74
CA THR A 111 -13.76 -14.64 3.70
C THR A 111 -15.15 -14.23 3.21
N TYR A 112 -15.25 -13.06 2.57
CA TYR A 112 -16.50 -12.58 1.95
C TYR A 112 -16.99 -13.52 0.85
N ASN A 113 -16.07 -14.02 0.03
CA ASN A 113 -16.43 -14.91 -1.11
C ASN A 113 -16.74 -16.34 -0.64
N GLU A 114 -16.05 -16.87 0.36
CA GLU A 114 -16.23 -18.24 0.85
C GLU A 114 -17.48 -18.42 1.75
N ARG A 115 -17.89 -17.37 2.52
CA ARG A 115 -19.00 -17.48 3.48
C ARG A 115 -20.33 -17.04 2.89
N GLU A 116 -21.41 -17.78 3.13
CA GLU A 116 -22.77 -17.38 2.74
C GLU A 116 -23.19 -16.05 3.40
N LYS A 117 -22.92 -15.89 4.69
CA LYS A 117 -23.21 -14.67 5.48
C LYS A 117 -22.23 -13.53 5.21
N ARG A 118 -21.41 -13.60 4.18
CA ARG A 118 -20.41 -12.56 3.83
C ARG A 118 -19.50 -12.24 5.01
N LEU A 119 -19.37 -10.96 5.41
CA LEU A 119 -18.59 -10.54 6.58
C LEU A 119 -19.43 -10.34 7.85
N GLU A 120 -20.72 -10.70 7.85
CA GLU A 120 -21.55 -10.61 9.05
C GLU A 120 -21.05 -11.56 10.15
N GLY A 121 -20.93 -11.03 11.36
CA GLY A 121 -20.48 -11.79 12.53
C GLY A 121 -19.02 -12.24 12.49
N VAL A 122 -18.22 -11.77 11.55
CA VAL A 122 -16.79 -12.07 11.50
C VAL A 122 -16.07 -11.43 12.70
N THR A 123 -15.23 -12.23 13.36
CA THR A 123 -14.38 -11.80 14.48
C THR A 123 -12.92 -11.91 14.10
N LEU A 124 -12.04 -11.16 14.80
CA LEU A 124 -10.60 -11.28 14.61
C LEU A 124 -10.09 -12.72 14.85
N GLY A 125 -10.70 -13.44 15.80
CA GLY A 125 -10.35 -14.83 16.05
C GLY A 125 -10.56 -15.75 14.85
N MET A 126 -11.64 -15.52 14.08
CA MET A 126 -11.92 -16.25 12.83
C MET A 126 -10.95 -15.89 11.69
N LEU A 127 -10.54 -14.61 11.61
CA LEU A 127 -9.59 -14.15 10.59
C LEU A 127 -8.15 -14.52 10.92
N LYS A 128 -7.81 -14.71 12.19
CA LYS A 128 -6.44 -14.89 12.67
C LYS A 128 -5.65 -15.97 11.92
N PRO A 129 -6.13 -17.19 11.68
CA PRO A 129 -5.36 -18.21 10.95
C PRO A 129 -5.03 -17.77 9.51
N LEU A 130 -6.04 -17.22 8.80
CA LEU A 130 -5.88 -16.74 7.44
C LEU A 130 -4.97 -15.51 7.38
N LEU A 131 -5.12 -14.59 8.33
CA LEU A 131 -4.29 -13.40 8.44
C LEU A 131 -2.81 -13.75 8.63
N PHE A 132 -2.47 -14.65 9.58
CA PHE A 132 -1.08 -15.06 9.81
C PHE A 132 -0.49 -15.76 8.58
N ARG A 133 -1.26 -16.62 7.92
CA ARG A 133 -0.84 -17.24 6.66
C ARG A 133 -0.54 -16.19 5.60
N ASN A 134 -1.44 -15.22 5.42
CA ASN A 134 -1.28 -14.14 4.45
C ASN A 134 -0.09 -13.25 4.79
N VAL A 135 0.11 -12.87 6.06
CA VAL A 135 1.27 -12.07 6.50
C VAL A 135 2.58 -12.74 6.10
N ARG A 136 2.73 -14.05 6.38
CA ARG A 136 3.93 -14.79 5.97
C ARG A 136 4.12 -14.78 4.45
N ARG A 137 3.04 -14.94 3.68
CA ARG A 137 3.08 -14.97 2.21
C ARG A 137 3.38 -13.59 1.62
N VAL A 138 2.75 -12.53 2.11
CA VAL A 138 3.01 -11.15 1.67
C VAL A 138 4.44 -10.72 2.03
N PHE A 139 4.92 -11.10 3.21
CA PHE A 139 6.30 -10.85 3.61
C PHE A 139 7.29 -11.54 2.66
N LEU A 140 7.01 -12.75 2.23
CA LEU A 140 7.83 -13.47 1.25
C LEU A 140 7.80 -12.76 -0.13
N ILE A 141 6.63 -12.31 -0.61
CA ILE A 141 6.54 -11.47 -1.82
C ILE A 141 7.39 -10.21 -1.68
N MET A 142 7.33 -9.55 -0.53
CA MET A 142 8.09 -8.34 -0.27
C MET A 142 9.60 -8.59 -0.38
N ILE A 143 10.10 -9.67 0.24
CA ILE A 143 11.54 -10.04 0.15
C ILE A 143 11.94 -10.32 -1.30
N VAL A 144 11.17 -11.17 -2.01
CA VAL A 144 11.47 -11.51 -3.41
C VAL A 144 11.34 -10.28 -4.30
N GLY A 145 10.35 -9.41 -4.05
CA GLY A 145 10.17 -8.15 -4.77
C GLY A 145 11.37 -7.20 -4.58
N VAL A 146 11.87 -7.06 -3.35
CA VAL A 146 13.08 -6.26 -3.08
C VAL A 146 14.28 -6.82 -3.81
N LEU A 147 14.49 -8.15 -3.77
CA LEU A 147 15.59 -8.79 -4.49
C LEU A 147 15.47 -8.59 -6.01
N LEU A 148 14.27 -8.66 -6.57
CA LEU A 148 14.01 -8.35 -7.98
C LEU A 148 14.36 -6.90 -8.33
N VAL A 149 13.92 -5.94 -7.51
CA VAL A 149 14.23 -4.51 -7.71
C VAL A 149 15.73 -4.25 -7.63
N LEU A 150 16.42 -4.84 -6.66
CA LEU A 150 17.88 -4.73 -6.54
C LEU A 150 18.59 -5.33 -7.75
N PHE A 151 18.17 -6.51 -8.20
CA PHE A 151 18.74 -7.17 -9.38
C PHE A 151 18.56 -6.33 -10.65
N VAL A 152 17.34 -5.83 -10.88
CA VAL A 152 17.05 -4.94 -12.02
C VAL A 152 17.83 -3.64 -11.90
N GLY A 153 17.92 -3.04 -10.71
CA GLY A 153 18.69 -1.83 -10.45
C GLY A 153 20.19 -2.00 -10.74
N LEU A 154 20.77 -3.16 -10.40
CA LEU A 154 22.16 -3.47 -10.76
C LEU A 154 22.35 -3.58 -12.27
N ILE A 155 21.41 -4.19 -12.99
CA ILE A 155 21.47 -4.28 -14.46
C ILE A 155 21.36 -2.88 -15.08
N VAL A 156 20.40 -2.05 -14.63
CA VAL A 156 20.25 -0.68 -15.12
C VAL A 156 21.52 0.14 -14.88
N GLY A 157 22.06 0.06 -13.64
CA GLY A 157 23.30 0.76 -13.28
C GLY A 157 24.49 0.31 -14.12
N PHE A 158 24.61 -1.00 -14.37
CA PHE A 158 25.67 -1.53 -15.25
C PHE A 158 25.53 -1.04 -16.68
N ILE A 159 24.32 -1.06 -17.27
CA ILE A 159 24.07 -0.54 -18.62
C ILE A 159 24.42 0.94 -18.71
N ALA A 160 24.05 1.74 -17.70
CA ALA A 160 24.35 3.17 -17.67
C ALA A 160 25.87 3.46 -17.66
N THR A 161 26.69 2.58 -17.07
CA THR A 161 28.14 2.75 -17.06
C THR A 161 28.79 2.32 -18.38
N VAL A 162 28.25 1.29 -19.05
CA VAL A 162 28.83 0.72 -20.28
C VAL A 162 28.37 1.48 -21.54
N ILE A 163 27.12 1.94 -21.53
CA ILE A 163 26.51 2.62 -22.69
C ILE A 163 25.95 3.96 -22.19
N PRO A 164 26.79 5.01 -22.06
CA PRO A 164 26.35 6.31 -21.57
C PRO A 164 25.59 7.08 -22.67
N PHE A 165 24.48 6.52 -23.15
CA PHE A 165 23.60 7.13 -24.14
C PHE A 165 22.18 7.22 -23.57
N MET A 166 21.81 8.39 -23.13
CA MET A 166 20.56 8.70 -22.40
C MET A 166 19.28 8.10 -23.05
N ALA A 167 19.22 8.03 -24.37
CA ALA A 167 18.05 7.45 -25.06
C ALA A 167 17.92 5.92 -24.84
N ILE A 168 19.04 5.21 -24.75
CA ILE A 168 19.04 3.75 -24.48
C ILE A 168 18.64 3.49 -23.04
N GLU A 169 19.16 4.29 -22.11
CA GLU A 169 18.77 4.21 -20.69
C GLU A 169 17.27 4.46 -20.52
N PHE A 170 16.74 5.50 -21.18
CA PHE A 170 15.30 5.82 -21.16
C PHE A 170 14.45 4.68 -21.71
N LEU A 171 14.81 4.08 -22.84
CA LEU A 171 14.12 2.96 -23.44
C LEU A 171 14.16 1.72 -22.52
N PHE A 172 15.29 1.48 -21.87
CA PHE A 172 15.42 0.37 -20.93
C PHE A 172 14.55 0.57 -19.68
N VAL A 173 14.54 1.76 -19.10
CA VAL A 173 13.65 2.10 -17.97
C VAL A 173 12.19 1.93 -18.37
N LEU A 174 11.81 2.39 -19.56
CA LEU A 174 10.45 2.22 -20.09
C LEU A 174 10.08 0.73 -20.22
N LEU A 175 10.99 -0.10 -20.73
CA LEU A 175 10.80 -1.55 -20.79
C LEU A 175 10.59 -2.16 -19.40
N VAL A 176 11.40 -1.78 -18.43
CA VAL A 176 11.27 -2.24 -17.04
C VAL A 176 9.89 -1.87 -16.46
N VAL A 177 9.42 -0.64 -16.70
CA VAL A 177 8.09 -0.21 -16.27
C VAL A 177 7.01 -1.08 -16.90
N VAL A 178 7.05 -1.31 -18.22
CA VAL A 178 6.07 -2.15 -18.92
C VAL A 178 6.05 -3.58 -18.36
N VAL A 179 7.22 -4.17 -18.13
CA VAL A 179 7.35 -5.53 -17.61
C VAL A 179 6.96 -5.64 -16.13
N SER A 180 7.05 -4.55 -15.36
CA SER A 180 6.67 -4.54 -13.94
C SER A 180 5.14 -4.50 -13.69
N VAL A 181 4.35 -4.03 -14.66
CA VAL A 181 2.87 -3.91 -14.51
C VAL A 181 2.20 -5.22 -14.10
N PRO A 182 2.51 -6.39 -14.68
CA PRO A 182 1.94 -7.68 -14.25
C PRO A 182 2.18 -8.03 -12.79
N LEU A 183 3.25 -7.50 -12.17
CA LEU A 183 3.55 -7.75 -10.76
C LEU A 183 2.51 -7.15 -9.81
N ALA A 184 1.71 -6.17 -10.27
CA ALA A 184 0.65 -5.58 -9.45
C ALA A 184 -0.41 -6.62 -9.01
N ILE A 185 -0.64 -7.67 -9.82
CA ILE A 185 -1.57 -8.75 -9.48
C ILE A 185 -0.89 -9.98 -8.86
N TRP A 186 0.42 -9.94 -8.60
CA TRP A 186 1.14 -11.06 -8.00
C TRP A 186 0.65 -11.39 -6.58
N ALA A 187 0.40 -10.37 -5.76
CA ALA A 187 -0.13 -10.58 -4.42
C ALA A 187 -1.51 -11.26 -4.40
N PRO A 188 -2.53 -10.79 -5.14
CA PRO A 188 -3.80 -11.51 -5.21
C PRO A 188 -3.66 -12.93 -5.79
N VAL A 189 -2.88 -13.14 -6.86
CA VAL A 189 -2.63 -14.50 -7.40
C VAL A 189 -2.10 -15.41 -6.31
N TYR A 190 -1.04 -14.98 -5.61
CA TYR A 190 -0.40 -15.81 -4.60
C TYR A 190 -1.29 -16.08 -3.38
N LEU A 191 -2.10 -15.10 -2.95
CA LEU A 191 -2.91 -15.23 -1.73
C LEU A 191 -4.23 -15.97 -1.95
N PHE A 192 -4.81 -15.92 -3.15
CA PHE A 192 -6.09 -16.59 -3.43
C PHE A 192 -5.92 -18.02 -3.94
N GLU A 193 -4.84 -18.36 -4.65
CA GLU A 193 -4.70 -19.66 -5.31
C GLU A 193 -3.88 -20.70 -4.52
N ASP A 194 -3.30 -20.35 -3.39
CA ASP A 194 -2.54 -21.27 -2.52
C ASP A 194 -1.38 -22.06 -3.21
N ILE A 195 -0.83 -21.52 -4.31
CA ILE A 195 0.30 -22.06 -5.09
C ILE A 195 1.66 -21.59 -4.56
N TYR A 196 2.77 -22.13 -5.10
CA TYR A 196 4.13 -21.68 -4.77
C TYR A 196 4.40 -20.27 -5.34
N ILE A 197 5.31 -19.52 -4.68
CA ILE A 197 5.59 -18.11 -5.03
C ILE A 197 6.07 -17.93 -6.47
N ILE A 198 6.89 -18.87 -6.99
CA ILE A 198 7.40 -18.82 -8.37
C ILE A 198 6.30 -19.12 -9.37
N ASP A 199 5.40 -20.05 -9.06
CA ASP A 199 4.26 -20.37 -9.92
C ASP A 199 3.24 -19.23 -9.93
N ALA A 200 3.04 -18.60 -8.77
CA ALA A 200 2.25 -17.37 -8.66
C ALA A 200 2.86 -16.23 -9.49
N LEU A 201 4.19 -16.10 -9.51
CA LEU A 201 4.89 -15.11 -10.33
C LEU A 201 4.68 -15.38 -11.83
N LYS A 202 4.88 -16.62 -12.29
CA LYS A 202 4.63 -17.02 -13.68
C LYS A 202 3.18 -16.76 -14.07
N LYS A 203 2.23 -17.13 -13.19
CA LYS A 203 0.79 -16.92 -13.43
C LYS A 203 0.46 -15.42 -13.45
N ALA A 204 1.04 -14.62 -12.55
CA ALA A 204 0.86 -13.18 -12.56
C ALA A 204 1.34 -12.54 -13.88
N TYR A 205 2.45 -13.00 -14.44
CA TYR A 205 2.91 -12.56 -15.75
C TYR A 205 1.96 -13.01 -16.88
N ARG A 206 1.50 -14.26 -16.88
CA ARG A 206 0.56 -14.77 -17.87
C ARG A 206 -0.76 -13.99 -17.89
N LEU A 207 -1.41 -13.86 -16.74
CA LEU A 207 -2.65 -13.12 -16.58
C LEU A 207 -2.45 -11.61 -16.79
N GLY A 208 -1.33 -11.10 -16.28
CA GLY A 208 -1.01 -9.68 -16.31
C GLY A 208 -0.74 -9.18 -17.71
N PHE A 209 0.01 -9.88 -18.54
CA PHE A 209 0.22 -9.47 -19.94
C PHE A 209 -1.07 -9.59 -20.75
N ALA A 210 -1.88 -10.63 -20.52
CA ALA A 210 -3.17 -10.79 -21.20
C ALA A 210 -4.20 -9.70 -20.84
N THR A 211 -4.03 -9.04 -19.70
CA THR A 211 -4.94 -7.98 -19.21
C THR A 211 -4.18 -6.68 -18.83
N TRP A 212 -3.02 -6.45 -19.46
CA TRP A 212 -2.09 -5.38 -19.13
C TRP A 212 -2.75 -3.99 -19.06
N GLY A 213 -3.48 -3.61 -20.10
CA GLY A 213 -4.22 -2.33 -20.14
C GLY A 213 -5.24 -2.18 -19.00
N GLY A 214 -5.89 -3.27 -18.61
CA GLY A 214 -6.81 -3.28 -17.48
C GLY A 214 -6.12 -3.05 -16.15
N ILE A 215 -4.93 -3.64 -15.94
CA ILE A 215 -4.12 -3.43 -14.74
C ILE A 215 -3.65 -1.97 -14.67
N VAL A 216 -3.11 -1.43 -15.76
CA VAL A 216 -2.66 -0.03 -15.81
C VAL A 216 -3.80 0.92 -15.49
N LEU A 217 -4.95 0.75 -16.14
CA LEU A 217 -6.08 1.64 -15.99
C LEU A 217 -6.66 1.59 -14.58
N ILE A 218 -6.83 0.40 -13.99
CA ILE A 218 -7.33 0.26 -12.62
C ILE A 218 -6.32 0.85 -11.61
N SER A 219 -5.01 0.64 -11.83
CA SER A 219 -3.96 1.15 -10.96
C SER A 219 -3.91 2.69 -10.99
N ILE A 220 -4.04 3.31 -12.17
CA ILE A 220 -4.05 4.77 -12.30
C ILE A 220 -5.28 5.35 -11.59
N VAL A 221 -6.48 4.84 -11.87
CA VAL A 221 -7.71 5.40 -11.32
C VAL A 221 -7.80 5.18 -9.80
N MET A 222 -7.50 3.97 -9.33
CA MET A 222 -7.50 3.69 -7.89
C MET A 222 -6.37 4.42 -7.16
N GLY A 223 -5.19 4.55 -7.81
CA GLY A 223 -4.08 5.34 -7.30
C GLY A 223 -4.43 6.83 -7.20
N PHE A 224 -5.15 7.39 -8.17
CA PHE A 224 -5.62 8.77 -8.13
C PHE A 224 -6.63 8.99 -6.97
N ILE A 225 -7.59 8.09 -6.80
CA ILE A 225 -8.55 8.14 -5.69
C ILE A 225 -7.81 8.05 -4.36
N ALA A 226 -6.85 7.11 -4.25
CA ALA A 226 -6.02 6.96 -3.06
C ALA A 226 -5.20 8.23 -2.78
N ALA A 227 -4.63 8.87 -3.80
CA ALA A 227 -3.87 10.11 -3.66
C ALA A 227 -4.74 11.29 -3.14
N ILE A 228 -5.98 11.41 -3.62
CA ILE A 228 -6.93 12.42 -3.10
C ILE A 228 -7.20 12.18 -1.61
N LEU A 229 -7.54 10.95 -1.23
CA LEU A 229 -7.83 10.60 0.17
C LEU A 229 -6.62 10.83 1.07
N GLN A 230 -5.44 10.45 0.60
CA GLN A 230 -4.18 10.69 1.30
C GLN A 230 -3.89 12.19 1.45
N GLY A 231 -4.13 12.99 0.40
CA GLY A 231 -3.98 14.44 0.41
C GLY A 231 -4.82 15.09 1.49
N VAL A 232 -6.10 14.69 1.61
CA VAL A 232 -7.01 15.22 2.64
C VAL A 232 -6.46 14.99 4.06
N THR A 233 -5.88 13.83 4.34
CA THR A 233 -5.32 13.52 5.67
C THR A 233 -3.94 14.13 5.90
N MET A 234 -3.17 14.37 4.84
CA MET A 234 -1.81 14.92 4.88
C MET A 234 -1.80 16.44 5.07
N ILE A 235 -2.72 17.18 4.42
CA ILE A 235 -2.75 18.64 4.42
C ILE A 235 -2.73 19.24 5.83
N PRO A 236 -3.56 18.81 6.81
CA PRO A 236 -3.57 19.40 8.14
C PRO A 236 -2.22 19.27 8.88
N TRP A 237 -1.59 18.10 8.77
CA TRP A 237 -0.28 17.87 9.34
C TRP A 237 0.81 18.74 8.68
N TYR A 238 0.76 18.83 7.34
CA TYR A 238 1.72 19.62 6.57
C TYR A 238 1.63 21.11 6.90
N ILE A 239 0.39 21.66 6.94
CA ILE A 239 0.16 23.05 7.34
C ILE A 239 0.65 23.31 8.77
N GLY A 240 0.28 22.46 9.72
CA GLY A 240 0.73 22.60 11.10
C GLY A 240 2.27 22.57 11.23
N THR A 241 2.93 21.75 10.43
CA THR A 241 4.38 21.67 10.39
C THR A 241 5.01 22.94 9.81
N ILE A 242 4.47 23.48 8.71
CA ILE A 242 4.93 24.75 8.12
C ILE A 242 4.76 25.90 9.12
N VAL A 243 3.62 25.97 9.80
CA VAL A 243 3.37 26.99 10.83
C VAL A 243 4.42 26.89 11.95
N LYS A 244 4.71 25.67 12.44
CA LYS A 244 5.78 25.45 13.42
C LYS A 244 7.12 25.99 12.94
N TYR A 245 7.46 25.77 11.67
CA TYR A 245 8.71 26.21 11.06
C TYR A 245 8.80 27.74 10.96
N ILE A 246 7.72 28.39 10.50
CA ILE A 246 7.65 29.87 10.41
C ILE A 246 7.86 30.49 11.80
N PHE A 247 7.21 29.96 12.85
CA PHE A 247 7.41 30.47 14.21
C PHE A 247 8.84 30.26 14.69
N ALA A 248 9.46 29.13 14.42
CA ALA A 248 10.86 28.87 14.79
C ALA A 248 11.82 29.82 14.07
N MET A 249 11.59 30.20 12.82
CA MET A 249 12.41 31.14 12.07
C MET A 249 12.22 32.60 12.48
N THR A 250 11.02 33.04 12.86
CA THR A 250 10.74 34.41 13.27
C THR A 250 11.29 34.74 14.64
N ASP A 251 11.57 33.72 15.44
CA ASP A 251 12.03 33.89 16.84
C ASP A 251 13.53 33.75 17.00
N ALA A 252 14.30 34.09 15.98
CA ALA A 252 15.78 34.02 15.94
C ALA A 252 16.50 34.84 17.03
N GLY A 253 15.79 35.43 17.98
CA GLY A 253 16.34 36.21 19.09
C GLY A 253 15.80 35.91 20.49
N GLY A 254 14.80 35.05 20.68
CA GLY A 254 14.12 34.98 21.96
C GLY A 254 13.52 33.65 22.42
N GLY A 255 13.77 32.55 21.74
CA GLY A 255 13.47 31.21 22.26
C GLY A 255 11.98 30.92 22.51
N ALA A 256 11.05 31.35 21.61
CA ALA A 256 9.67 30.87 21.67
C ALA A 256 9.64 29.37 21.43
N THR A 257 9.76 28.62 22.49
CA THR A 257 9.56 27.15 22.45
C THR A 257 8.13 26.88 22.03
N VAL A 258 7.98 26.21 20.90
CA VAL A 258 6.68 25.69 20.48
C VAL A 258 6.06 24.94 21.65
N SER A 259 4.86 25.34 22.07
CA SER A 259 4.23 24.78 23.26
C SER A 259 4.10 23.24 23.15
N ALA A 260 4.22 22.55 24.28
CA ALA A 260 4.04 21.12 24.35
C ALA A 260 2.67 20.69 23.79
N ALA A 261 1.64 21.52 24.03
CA ALA A 261 0.29 21.31 23.49
C ALA A 261 0.28 21.33 21.95
N TYR A 262 0.96 22.29 21.33
CA TYR A 262 1.05 22.34 19.85
C TYR A 262 1.81 21.14 19.29
N SER A 263 2.92 20.74 19.92
CA SER A 263 3.68 19.55 19.52
C SER A 263 2.84 18.26 19.63
N PHE A 264 2.00 18.17 20.65
CA PHE A 264 1.06 17.05 20.79
C PHE A 264 -0.02 17.05 19.70
N VAL A 265 -0.58 18.21 19.34
CA VAL A 265 -1.53 18.32 18.22
C VAL A 265 -0.86 17.89 16.91
N LEU A 266 0.36 18.33 16.63
CA LEU A 266 1.11 17.87 15.44
C LEU A 266 1.34 16.36 15.43
N TYR A 267 1.62 15.77 16.57
CA TYR A 267 1.74 14.32 16.70
C TYR A 267 0.42 13.61 16.35
N LEU A 268 -0.71 14.09 16.87
CA LEU A 268 -2.01 13.53 16.52
C LEU A 268 -2.33 13.67 15.02
N LEU A 269 -2.01 14.81 14.42
CA LEU A 269 -2.16 15.02 12.98
C LEU A 269 -1.25 14.07 12.16
N ALA A 270 -0.03 13.80 12.63
CA ALA A 270 0.87 12.83 12.02
C ALA A 270 0.31 11.40 12.10
N VAL A 271 -0.33 11.04 13.22
CA VAL A 271 -1.03 9.74 13.36
C VAL A 271 -2.21 9.64 12.39
N VAL A 272 -3.02 10.69 12.27
CA VAL A 272 -4.14 10.75 11.31
C VAL A 272 -3.63 10.61 9.88
N GLN A 273 -2.55 11.30 9.54
CA GLN A 273 -1.91 11.21 8.23
C GLN A 273 -1.42 9.79 7.95
N ALA A 274 -0.72 9.14 8.88
CA ALA A 274 -0.25 7.77 8.74
C ALA A 274 -1.43 6.78 8.57
N PHE A 275 -2.50 6.96 9.33
CA PHE A 275 -3.71 6.15 9.19
C PHE A 275 -4.41 6.38 7.85
N GLY A 276 -4.46 7.62 7.37
CA GLY A 276 -5.00 7.98 6.06
C GLY A 276 -4.30 7.30 4.89
N VAL A 277 -2.98 7.12 4.98
CA VAL A 277 -2.20 6.35 3.99
C VAL A 277 -2.72 4.90 3.89
N TYR A 278 -2.91 4.21 5.02
CA TYR A 278 -3.43 2.85 5.00
C TYR A 278 -4.88 2.76 4.52
N MET A 279 -5.72 3.72 4.91
CA MET A 279 -7.09 3.79 4.43
C MET A 279 -7.17 3.98 2.91
N SER A 280 -6.31 4.83 2.35
CA SER A 280 -6.24 5.05 0.90
C SER A 280 -5.77 3.82 0.14
N MET A 281 -4.83 3.04 0.70
CA MET A 281 -4.34 1.79 0.09
C MET A 281 -5.42 0.73 -0.11
N ILE A 282 -6.47 0.70 0.73
CA ILE A 282 -7.58 -0.26 0.60
C ILE A 282 -8.21 -0.20 -0.79
N PHE A 283 -8.37 0.99 -1.35
CA PHE A 283 -8.95 1.18 -2.69
C PHE A 283 -8.10 0.51 -3.77
N SER A 284 -6.79 0.72 -3.74
CA SER A 284 -5.87 0.10 -4.70
C SER A 284 -5.83 -1.42 -4.55
N LEU A 285 -5.79 -1.95 -3.32
CA LEU A 285 -5.76 -3.38 -3.06
C LEU A 285 -7.04 -4.08 -3.55
N LEU A 286 -8.21 -3.48 -3.29
CA LEU A 286 -9.49 -4.01 -3.76
C LEU A 286 -9.64 -3.91 -5.27
N GLY A 287 -9.22 -2.79 -5.87
CA GLY A 287 -9.21 -2.64 -7.33
C GLY A 287 -8.38 -3.72 -8.00
N LEU A 288 -7.19 -4.02 -7.47
CA LEU A 288 -6.32 -5.08 -7.97
C LEU A 288 -6.88 -6.49 -7.70
N ALA A 289 -7.63 -6.70 -6.59
CA ALA A 289 -8.32 -7.96 -6.35
C ALA A 289 -9.39 -8.25 -7.43
N TYR A 290 -10.22 -7.26 -7.74
CA TYR A 290 -11.25 -7.42 -8.79
C TYR A 290 -10.66 -7.45 -10.19
N GLN A 291 -9.53 -6.79 -10.43
CA GLN A 291 -8.78 -6.93 -11.69
C GLN A 291 -8.22 -8.35 -11.83
N TYR A 292 -7.67 -8.92 -10.78
CA TYR A 292 -7.21 -10.31 -10.75
C TYR A 292 -8.37 -11.27 -10.99
N GLY A 293 -9.52 -11.11 -10.31
CA GLY A 293 -10.70 -11.95 -10.50
C GLY A 293 -11.21 -11.92 -11.94
N HIS A 294 -11.22 -10.74 -12.58
CA HIS A 294 -11.52 -10.60 -14.02
C HIS A 294 -10.50 -11.33 -14.89
N ALA A 295 -9.20 -11.18 -14.61
CA ALA A 295 -8.14 -11.80 -15.42
C ALA A 295 -8.18 -13.34 -15.31
N SER A 296 -8.40 -13.88 -14.11
CA SER A 296 -8.52 -15.33 -13.88
C SER A 296 -9.74 -15.91 -14.58
N GLU A 297 -10.90 -15.23 -14.51
CA GLU A 297 -12.10 -15.71 -15.19
C GLU A 297 -11.99 -15.60 -16.71
N LYS A 298 -11.29 -14.57 -17.23
CA LYS A 298 -11.11 -14.37 -18.67
C LYS A 298 -10.15 -15.40 -19.30
N ILE A 299 -9.12 -15.83 -18.56
CA ILE A 299 -8.01 -16.64 -19.09
C ILE A 299 -8.11 -18.10 -18.62
N ASP A 300 -8.48 -18.32 -17.36
CA ASP A 300 -8.47 -19.64 -16.71
C ASP A 300 -9.90 -20.22 -16.54
N TYR A 301 -10.95 -19.44 -16.80
CA TYR A 301 -12.36 -19.87 -16.69
C TYR A 301 -12.70 -20.54 -15.34
N VAL A 302 -12.23 -19.95 -14.25
CA VAL A 302 -12.26 -20.52 -12.88
C VAL A 302 -13.67 -20.90 -12.41
N MET A 303 -14.70 -20.11 -12.76
CA MET A 303 -16.09 -20.43 -12.40
C MET A 303 -16.64 -21.60 -13.23
N VAL A 304 -16.32 -21.66 -14.51
CA VAL A 304 -16.78 -22.75 -15.41
C VAL A 304 -16.17 -24.08 -14.96
N GLU A 305 -14.88 -24.09 -14.61
CA GLU A 305 -14.21 -25.29 -14.07
C GLU A 305 -14.82 -25.73 -12.74
N SER A 306 -15.08 -24.80 -11.83
CA SER A 306 -15.77 -25.07 -10.55
C SER A 306 -17.18 -25.63 -10.73
N ASP A 307 -17.93 -25.13 -11.73
CA ASP A 307 -19.28 -25.62 -12.00
C ASP A 307 -19.26 -27.03 -12.58
N ILE A 308 -18.30 -27.37 -13.46
CA ILE A 308 -18.09 -28.72 -14.00
C ILE A 308 -17.76 -29.70 -12.86
N ASP A 309 -16.81 -29.35 -11.98
CA ASP A 309 -16.43 -30.20 -10.83
C ASP A 309 -17.57 -30.42 -9.84
N ASN A 310 -18.55 -29.52 -9.77
CA ASN A 310 -19.74 -29.69 -8.94
C ASN A 310 -20.81 -30.54 -9.62
N PHE A 311 -20.89 -30.54 -10.94
CA PHE A 311 -21.79 -31.45 -11.69
C PHE A 311 -21.43 -32.92 -11.47
N ASP A 312 -20.15 -33.25 -11.40
CA ASP A 312 -19.65 -34.61 -11.13
C ASP A 312 -19.95 -35.12 -9.71
N LYS A 313 -20.42 -34.23 -8.82
CA LYS A 313 -20.79 -34.55 -7.43
C LYS A 313 -22.29 -34.64 -7.15
N LEU A 314 -23.15 -34.36 -8.18
CA LEU A 314 -24.60 -34.51 -8.15
C LEU A 314 -25.01 -35.89 -8.61
#